data_e583d07221ab1adaeb4adca3c7c9a7d7
#
_entry.id   e583d07221ab1adaeb4adca3c7c9a7d7
#
_cell.length_a   1.000
_cell.length_b   1.000
_cell.length_c   1.000
_cell.angle_alpha   90.00
_cell.angle_beta   90.00
_cell.angle_gamma   90.00
#
_symmetry.space_group_name_H-M   'P 1'
#
loop_
_entity.id
_entity.type
_entity.pdbx_description
1 polymer ?
#
loop_
_entity_poly.entity_id
_entity_poly.type
_entity_poly.pdbx_seq_one_letter_code
_entity_poly.pdbx_strand_id
1 'polypeptide(L)'
;MTGRKLGLRKRIGLRLFSDLYAEKIAEHKLRTLFWECTLRCNLACRHCGSDCRVDPGVPDMPLADFLKVLDEEVTPHNRPEDVLLIFSGGEVLVRSDLEEAGREVTRRGYAWGMVTNGLALDADRLRSLMDAGLRSISISFDGFEDAHNYIRRNPRSFEKALDAIRLIVREPRLTYDVITCVTSPMVARLEEFKELLIAEGVKYWRIFCRPGQGRSDARGYRRTVPRGAGVHKAYP
;
A
#
# COMPACT_ATOMS: atom_id res chain seq x y z
N MET A 1 -20.91 26.26 2.70
CA MET A 1 -19.56 25.92 3.23
C MET A 1 -18.61 27.02 2.76
N THR A 2 -18.26 27.96 3.63
CA THR A 2 -17.34 29.05 3.32
C THR A 2 -15.92 28.50 3.24
N GLY A 3 -15.41 28.38 2.02
CA GLY A 3 -14.05 27.93 1.77
C GLY A 3 -13.03 28.84 2.47
N ARG A 4 -12.35 28.32 3.48
CA ARG A 4 -11.31 29.01 4.22
C ARG A 4 -10.17 29.35 3.24
N LYS A 5 -10.04 30.65 2.87
CA LYS A 5 -8.98 31.10 1.96
C LYS A 5 -7.62 30.78 2.58
N LEU A 6 -6.78 30.07 1.86
CA LEU A 6 -5.41 29.76 2.29
C LEU A 6 -4.62 31.05 2.45
N GLY A 7 -3.91 31.20 3.57
CA GLY A 7 -3.02 32.35 3.80
C GLY A 7 -1.86 32.38 2.78
N LEU A 8 -1.30 33.56 2.55
CA LEU A 8 -0.28 33.83 1.53
C LEU A 8 0.91 32.85 1.60
N ARG A 9 1.44 32.59 2.79
CA ARG A 9 2.56 31.63 2.99
C ARG A 9 2.23 30.22 2.48
N LYS A 10 1.01 29.74 2.77
CA LYS A 10 0.56 28.40 2.29
C LYS A 10 0.38 28.38 0.78
N ARG A 11 -0.10 29.48 0.18
CA ARG A 11 -0.25 29.58 -1.28
C ARG A 11 1.10 29.58 -1.98
N ILE A 12 2.09 30.34 -1.46
CA ILE A 12 3.46 30.35 -1.98
C ILE A 12 4.09 28.96 -1.84
N GLY A 13 3.99 28.33 -0.66
CA GLY A 13 4.51 26.98 -0.44
C GLY A 13 3.91 25.93 -1.37
N LEU A 14 2.59 25.99 -1.63
CA LEU A 14 1.94 25.09 -2.59
C LEU A 14 2.41 25.35 -4.03
N ARG A 15 2.63 26.60 -4.41
CA ARG A 15 3.13 26.92 -5.77
C ARG A 15 4.55 26.41 -5.96
N LEU A 16 5.45 26.69 -5.02
CA LEU A 16 6.83 26.18 -5.05
C LEU A 16 6.86 24.64 -5.09
N PHE A 17 6.02 23.99 -4.29
CA PHE A 17 5.87 22.53 -4.32
C PHE A 17 5.39 22.04 -5.69
N SER A 18 4.40 22.71 -6.27
CA SER A 18 3.87 22.37 -7.60
C SER A 18 4.95 22.48 -8.68
N ASP A 19 5.74 23.56 -8.66
CA ASP A 19 6.78 23.82 -9.63
C ASP A 19 7.91 22.76 -9.51
N LEU A 20 8.37 22.47 -8.29
CA LEU A 20 9.36 21.41 -8.03
C LEU A 20 8.84 20.02 -8.40
N TYR A 21 7.55 19.77 -8.22
CA TYR A 21 6.95 18.50 -8.59
C TYR A 21 6.80 18.35 -10.10
N ALA A 22 6.50 19.45 -10.81
CA ALA A 22 6.47 19.47 -12.27
C ALA A 22 7.85 19.16 -12.88
N GLU A 23 8.93 19.73 -12.33
CA GLU A 23 10.30 19.40 -12.76
C GLU A 23 10.62 17.92 -12.55
N LYS A 24 10.28 17.36 -11.40
CA LYS A 24 10.47 15.92 -11.12
C LYS A 24 9.68 15.01 -12.05
N ILE A 25 8.46 15.41 -12.43
CA ILE A 25 7.66 14.67 -13.42
C ILE A 25 8.34 14.73 -14.79
N ALA A 26 8.84 15.90 -15.20
CA ALA A 26 9.51 16.09 -16.50
C ALA A 26 10.81 15.26 -16.65
N GLU A 27 11.44 14.88 -15.54
CA GLU A 27 12.63 14.01 -15.57
C GLU A 27 12.30 12.57 -16.02
N HIS A 28 11.07 12.10 -15.88
CA HIS A 28 10.61 10.73 -16.18
C HIS A 28 11.49 9.63 -15.55
N LYS A 29 12.14 9.92 -14.42
CA LYS A 29 13.00 8.94 -13.73
C LYS A 29 12.17 7.87 -13.05
N LEU A 30 12.55 6.62 -13.22
CA LEU A 30 12.00 5.50 -12.45
C LEU A 30 12.43 5.66 -10.98
N ARG A 31 11.46 5.85 -10.07
CA ARG A 31 11.68 5.98 -8.62
C ARG A 31 11.12 4.81 -7.84
N THR A 32 10.08 4.20 -8.38
CA THR A 32 9.38 3.08 -7.74
C THR A 32 8.94 2.11 -8.81
N LEU A 33 9.29 0.85 -8.63
CA LEU A 33 8.84 -0.25 -9.46
C LEU A 33 7.98 -1.20 -8.61
N PHE A 34 6.74 -1.42 -9.03
CA PHE A 34 5.87 -2.40 -8.40
C PHE A 34 6.00 -3.75 -9.09
N TRP A 35 6.25 -4.78 -8.30
CA TRP A 35 6.17 -6.17 -8.74
C TRP A 35 4.92 -6.82 -8.13
N GLU A 36 3.90 -7.07 -8.96
CA GLU A 36 2.77 -7.93 -8.58
C GLU A 36 3.23 -9.39 -8.59
N CYS A 37 3.91 -9.80 -7.54
CA CYS A 37 4.68 -11.04 -7.47
C CYS A 37 3.81 -12.30 -7.33
N THR A 38 2.53 -12.15 -7.01
CA THR A 38 1.57 -13.24 -6.89
C THR A 38 0.13 -12.75 -7.03
N LEU A 39 -0.74 -13.56 -7.61
CA LEU A 39 -2.19 -13.38 -7.57
C LEU A 39 -2.85 -14.21 -6.45
N ARG A 40 -2.08 -15.02 -5.73
CA ARG A 40 -2.57 -15.74 -4.55
C ARG A 40 -2.80 -14.77 -3.40
N CYS A 41 -3.90 -14.97 -2.66
CA CYS A 41 -4.23 -14.16 -1.49
C CYS A 41 -4.94 -15.02 -0.44
N ASN A 42 -4.59 -14.82 0.81
CA ASN A 42 -5.23 -15.47 1.96
C ASN A 42 -6.54 -14.77 2.39
N LEU A 43 -6.97 -13.73 1.66
CA LEU A 43 -8.23 -13.00 1.86
C LEU A 43 -9.02 -12.90 0.54
N ALA A 44 -10.33 -12.66 0.66
CA ALA A 44 -11.23 -12.44 -0.47
C ALA A 44 -11.99 -11.11 -0.34
N CYS A 45 -11.25 -10.01 -0.19
CA CYS A 45 -11.78 -8.69 0.15
C CYS A 45 -12.86 -8.22 -0.83
N ARG A 46 -13.93 -7.60 -0.31
CA ARG A 46 -15.06 -7.08 -1.10
C ARG A 46 -14.65 -5.95 -2.06
N HIS A 47 -13.66 -5.17 -1.68
CA HIS A 47 -13.19 -4.00 -2.43
C HIS A 47 -11.91 -4.29 -3.25
N CYS A 48 -11.48 -5.55 -3.34
CA CYS A 48 -10.28 -5.91 -4.08
C CYS A 48 -10.42 -5.52 -5.56
N GLY A 49 -9.42 -4.81 -6.07
CA GLY A 49 -9.36 -4.38 -7.48
C GLY A 49 -8.66 -5.36 -8.39
N SER A 50 -7.92 -6.30 -7.81
CA SER A 50 -7.21 -7.35 -8.53
C SER A 50 -8.02 -8.65 -8.48
N ASP A 51 -7.80 -9.55 -9.43
CA ASP A 51 -8.46 -10.87 -9.44
C ASP A 51 -7.70 -11.89 -8.57
N CYS A 52 -7.30 -11.43 -7.38
CA CYS A 52 -6.54 -12.24 -6.43
C CYS A 52 -7.45 -13.23 -5.69
N ARG A 53 -7.01 -14.48 -5.55
CA ARG A 53 -7.75 -15.60 -4.94
C ARG A 53 -6.79 -16.51 -4.19
N VAL A 54 -7.34 -17.46 -3.42
CA VAL A 54 -6.55 -18.54 -2.80
C VAL A 54 -5.86 -19.36 -3.88
N ASP A 55 -6.61 -19.71 -4.93
CA ASP A 55 -6.08 -20.34 -6.15
C ASP A 55 -6.53 -19.50 -7.37
N PRO A 56 -5.65 -18.69 -7.96
CA PRO A 56 -5.97 -17.87 -9.11
C PRO A 56 -5.99 -18.63 -10.43
N GLY A 57 -5.57 -19.91 -10.45
CA GLY A 57 -5.48 -20.71 -11.67
C GLY A 57 -4.30 -20.34 -12.61
N VAL A 58 -3.44 -19.42 -12.15
CA VAL A 58 -2.19 -19.04 -12.84
C VAL A 58 -1.03 -19.13 -11.86
N PRO A 59 0.15 -19.61 -12.31
CA PRO A 59 1.33 -19.69 -11.45
C PRO A 59 1.86 -18.28 -11.12
N ASP A 60 2.59 -18.19 -10.02
CA ASP A 60 3.38 -16.99 -9.73
C ASP A 60 4.50 -16.87 -10.79
N MET A 61 4.87 -15.62 -11.12
CA MET A 61 6.07 -15.39 -11.92
C MET A 61 7.29 -15.98 -11.19
N PRO A 62 8.10 -16.83 -11.83
CA PRO A 62 9.34 -17.32 -11.24
C PRO A 62 10.26 -16.16 -10.84
N LEU A 63 10.92 -16.27 -9.69
CA LEU A 63 11.86 -15.25 -9.23
C LEU A 63 12.95 -14.97 -10.29
N ALA A 64 13.45 -16.00 -10.94
CA ALA A 64 14.48 -15.85 -11.96
C ALA A 64 14.03 -14.96 -13.13
N ASP A 65 12.76 -15.02 -13.54
CA ASP A 65 12.23 -14.18 -14.62
C ASP A 65 12.14 -12.71 -14.18
N PHE A 66 11.73 -12.45 -12.93
CA PHE A 66 11.74 -11.10 -12.39
C PHE A 66 13.15 -10.51 -12.27
N LEU A 67 14.12 -11.33 -11.79
CA LEU A 67 15.51 -10.91 -11.69
C LEU A 67 16.12 -10.63 -13.06
N LYS A 68 15.76 -11.41 -14.08
CA LYS A 68 16.16 -11.15 -15.46
C LYS A 68 15.64 -9.79 -15.95
N VAL A 69 14.37 -9.45 -15.67
CA VAL A 69 13.82 -8.12 -16.01
C VAL A 69 14.60 -6.99 -15.31
N LEU A 70 14.97 -7.17 -14.03
CA LEU A 70 15.79 -6.19 -13.33
C LEU A 70 17.17 -6.03 -13.99
N ASP A 71 17.84 -7.14 -14.31
CA ASP A 71 19.19 -7.14 -14.81
C ASP A 71 19.28 -6.64 -16.27
N GLU A 72 18.30 -6.98 -17.12
CA GLU A 72 18.32 -6.66 -18.55
C GLU A 72 17.61 -5.34 -18.91
N GLU A 73 16.51 -4.98 -18.18
CA GLU A 73 15.66 -3.86 -18.58
C GLU A 73 15.70 -2.68 -17.59
N VAL A 74 15.94 -2.92 -16.32
CA VAL A 74 15.88 -1.85 -15.31
C VAL A 74 17.26 -1.29 -14.99
N THR A 75 18.19 -2.17 -14.61
CA THR A 75 19.55 -1.80 -14.18
C THR A 75 20.36 -1.05 -15.26
N PRO A 76 20.27 -1.36 -16.56
CA PRO A 76 21.00 -0.63 -17.59
C PRO A 76 20.62 0.86 -17.72
N HIS A 77 19.41 1.21 -17.27
CA HIS A 77 18.86 2.56 -17.43
C HIS A 77 18.68 3.31 -16.12
N ASN A 78 18.88 2.65 -14.98
CA ASN A 78 18.62 3.22 -13.67
C ASN A 78 19.69 2.77 -12.66
N ARG A 79 20.06 3.65 -11.76
CA ARG A 79 20.89 3.27 -10.61
C ARG A 79 20.01 2.52 -9.62
N PRO A 80 20.37 1.30 -9.16
CA PRO A 80 19.55 0.52 -8.22
C PRO A 80 19.19 1.29 -6.95
N GLU A 81 20.10 2.09 -6.41
CA GLU A 81 19.89 2.90 -5.21
C GLU A 81 18.85 4.01 -5.37
N ASP A 82 18.51 4.41 -6.60
CA ASP A 82 17.50 5.43 -6.91
C ASP A 82 16.09 4.83 -7.07
N VAL A 83 15.96 3.50 -7.12
CA VAL A 83 14.70 2.79 -7.37
C VAL A 83 14.28 1.98 -6.16
N LEU A 84 13.10 2.27 -5.65
CA LEU A 84 12.45 1.45 -4.62
C LEU A 84 11.60 0.36 -5.28
N LEU A 85 11.91 -0.90 -5.01
CA LEU A 85 11.08 -2.03 -5.44
C LEU A 85 9.96 -2.26 -4.41
N ILE A 86 8.71 -2.31 -4.86
CA ILE A 86 7.57 -2.63 -4.01
C ILE A 86 6.96 -3.95 -4.43
N PHE A 87 7.06 -4.95 -3.56
CA PHE A 87 6.42 -6.23 -3.76
C PHE A 87 4.95 -6.12 -3.38
N SER A 88 4.09 -6.51 -4.29
CA SER A 88 2.65 -6.37 -4.22
C SER A 88 1.97 -7.57 -4.89
N GLY A 89 0.67 -7.49 -5.09
CA GLY A 89 -0.12 -8.51 -5.77
C GLY A 89 -1.37 -8.86 -4.98
N GLY A 90 -1.63 -10.16 -4.79
CA GLY A 90 -2.66 -10.62 -3.85
C GLY A 90 -2.22 -10.36 -2.40
N GLU A 91 -1.44 -11.29 -1.87
CA GLU A 91 -0.76 -11.12 -0.57
C GLU A 91 0.67 -11.66 -0.69
N VAL A 92 1.63 -10.79 -0.54
CA VAL A 92 3.05 -11.14 -0.71
C VAL A 92 3.54 -12.20 0.28
N LEU A 93 3.00 -12.20 1.49
CA LEU A 93 3.37 -13.15 2.55
C LEU A 93 2.98 -14.61 2.27
N VAL A 94 2.18 -14.87 1.23
CA VAL A 94 1.88 -16.25 0.79
C VAL A 94 2.93 -16.83 -0.17
N ARG A 95 3.86 -16.00 -0.66
CA ARG A 95 4.99 -16.47 -1.46
C ARG A 95 6.00 -17.21 -0.58
N SER A 96 6.40 -18.40 -0.99
CA SER A 96 7.36 -19.20 -0.25
C SER A 96 8.82 -18.75 -0.42
N ASP A 97 9.12 -18.06 -1.52
CA ASP A 97 10.45 -17.57 -1.88
C ASP A 97 10.61 -16.04 -1.62
N LEU A 98 9.73 -15.44 -0.79
CA LEU A 98 9.71 -13.98 -0.57
C LEU A 98 11.04 -13.47 0.03
N GLU A 99 11.59 -14.14 1.03
CA GLU A 99 12.86 -13.76 1.63
C GLU A 99 14.04 -13.96 0.67
N GLU A 100 13.99 -14.99 -0.17
CA GLU A 100 14.99 -15.18 -1.21
C GLU A 100 14.93 -14.03 -2.22
N ALA A 101 13.73 -13.68 -2.68
CA ALA A 101 13.52 -12.52 -3.55
C ALA A 101 14.05 -11.23 -2.93
N GLY A 102 13.78 -11.00 -1.63
CA GLY A 102 14.29 -9.86 -0.89
C GLY A 102 15.82 -9.80 -0.84
N ARG A 103 16.47 -10.92 -0.54
CA ARG A 103 17.94 -11.02 -0.55
C ARG A 103 18.53 -10.76 -1.94
N GLU A 104 17.93 -11.32 -2.97
CA GLU A 104 18.42 -11.19 -4.35
C GLU A 104 18.34 -9.76 -4.89
N VAL A 105 17.25 -9.05 -4.60
CA VAL A 105 17.14 -7.64 -5.01
C VAL A 105 18.06 -6.73 -4.16
N THR A 106 18.22 -7.03 -2.87
CA THR A 106 19.15 -6.31 -1.97
C THR A 106 20.60 -6.49 -2.45
N ARG A 107 20.99 -7.70 -2.85
CA ARG A 107 22.33 -8.00 -3.39
C ARG A 107 22.63 -7.21 -4.68
N ARG A 108 21.60 -6.87 -5.45
CA ARG A 108 21.68 -6.03 -6.64
C ARG A 108 21.71 -4.52 -6.35
N GLY A 109 21.66 -4.13 -5.07
CA GLY A 109 21.70 -2.74 -4.63
C GLY A 109 20.33 -2.06 -4.53
N TYR A 110 19.23 -2.77 -4.79
CA TYR A 110 17.89 -2.21 -4.67
C TYR A 110 17.41 -2.19 -3.22
N ALA A 111 16.81 -1.07 -2.81
CA ALA A 111 15.95 -1.05 -1.64
C ALA A 111 14.60 -1.67 -2.00
N TRP A 112 14.00 -2.44 -1.08
CA TRP A 112 12.70 -3.00 -1.32
C TRP A 112 11.73 -2.83 -0.15
N GLY A 113 10.47 -2.85 -0.48
CA GLY A 113 9.35 -2.80 0.45
C GLY A 113 8.22 -3.69 0.00
N MET A 114 7.17 -3.77 0.80
CA MET A 114 5.98 -4.56 0.47
C MET A 114 4.69 -3.90 0.92
N VAL A 115 3.59 -4.33 0.27
CA VAL A 115 2.22 -4.05 0.71
C VAL A 115 1.59 -5.35 1.17
N THR A 116 1.03 -5.36 2.38
CA THR A 116 0.42 -6.55 2.98
C THR A 116 -0.90 -6.25 3.67
N ASN A 117 -1.75 -7.26 3.80
CA ASN A 117 -2.94 -7.20 4.63
C ASN A 117 -2.65 -7.48 6.12
N GLY A 118 -1.42 -7.86 6.47
CA GLY A 118 -0.96 -8.08 7.83
C GLY A 118 -1.42 -9.39 8.48
N LEU A 119 -2.29 -10.18 7.84
CA LEU A 119 -2.89 -11.38 8.45
C LEU A 119 -1.85 -12.45 8.85
N ALA A 120 -0.78 -12.56 8.09
CA ALA A 120 0.29 -13.55 8.29
C ALA A 120 1.61 -12.93 8.77
N LEU A 121 1.60 -11.69 9.25
CA LEU A 121 2.80 -11.01 9.75
C LEU A 121 2.88 -11.16 11.27
N ASP A 122 3.84 -11.91 11.74
CA ASP A 122 4.24 -11.99 13.14
C ASP A 122 5.68 -11.48 13.34
N ALA A 123 6.16 -11.52 14.58
CA ALA A 123 7.48 -10.99 14.93
C ALA A 123 8.63 -11.77 14.26
N ASP A 124 8.50 -13.09 14.14
CA ASP A 124 9.52 -13.93 13.52
C ASP A 124 9.57 -13.71 12.02
N ARG A 125 8.38 -13.61 11.38
CA ARG A 125 8.28 -13.29 9.96
C ARG A 125 8.82 -11.90 9.64
N LEU A 126 8.50 -10.90 10.45
CA LEU A 126 9.03 -9.54 10.28
C LEU A 126 10.57 -9.54 10.38
N ARG A 127 11.13 -10.23 11.38
CA ARG A 127 12.58 -10.36 11.54
C ARG A 127 13.23 -11.00 10.32
N SER A 128 12.68 -12.13 9.84
CA SER A 128 13.18 -12.83 8.65
C SER A 128 13.18 -11.94 7.40
N LEU A 129 12.11 -11.18 7.18
CA LEU A 129 12.01 -10.22 6.08
C LEU A 129 13.01 -9.07 6.19
N MET A 130 13.23 -8.55 7.40
CA MET A 130 14.22 -7.51 7.63
C MET A 130 15.65 -8.02 7.42
N ASP A 131 15.96 -9.25 7.81
CA ASP A 131 17.23 -9.92 7.54
C ASP A 131 17.42 -10.17 6.03
N ALA A 132 16.31 -10.32 5.29
CA ALA A 132 16.31 -10.37 3.82
C ALA A 132 16.40 -8.99 3.14
N GLY A 133 16.50 -7.90 3.92
CA GLY A 133 16.69 -6.54 3.41
C GLY A 133 15.46 -5.67 3.31
N LEU A 134 14.31 -6.07 3.89
CA LEU A 134 13.10 -5.24 3.92
C LEU A 134 13.38 -3.86 4.55
N ARG A 135 12.98 -2.78 3.85
CA ARG A 135 13.15 -1.39 4.31
C ARG A 135 11.86 -0.61 4.40
N SER A 136 10.82 -1.06 3.71
CA SER A 136 9.53 -0.37 3.69
C SER A 136 8.37 -1.35 3.76
N ILE A 137 7.33 -1.00 4.52
CA ILE A 137 6.12 -1.82 4.61
C ILE A 137 4.87 -0.95 4.69
N SER A 138 3.86 -1.32 3.92
CA SER A 138 2.54 -0.72 3.99
C SER A 138 1.53 -1.76 4.48
N ILE A 139 0.81 -1.46 5.57
CA ILE A 139 -0.24 -2.35 6.07
C ILE A 139 -1.61 -1.78 5.73
N SER A 140 -2.44 -2.62 5.14
CA SER A 140 -3.82 -2.28 4.81
C SER A 140 -4.73 -2.38 6.03
N PHE A 141 -5.35 -1.25 6.44
CA PHE A 141 -6.22 -1.19 7.62
C PHE A 141 -7.42 -0.25 7.36
N ASP A 142 -8.60 -0.80 7.08
CA ASP A 142 -9.70 -0.09 6.42
C ASP A 142 -10.81 0.39 7.36
N GLY A 143 -10.59 0.42 8.66
CA GLY A 143 -11.57 0.91 9.61
C GLY A 143 -11.57 0.14 10.92
N PHE A 144 -12.60 0.37 11.73
CA PHE A 144 -12.85 -0.36 12.97
C PHE A 144 -13.20 -1.82 12.70
N GLU A 145 -13.16 -2.62 13.72
CA GLU A 145 -13.21 -4.08 13.65
C GLU A 145 -14.33 -4.63 12.76
N ASP A 146 -15.58 -4.23 13.02
CA ASP A 146 -16.72 -4.71 12.23
C ASP A 146 -16.60 -4.36 10.75
N ALA A 147 -16.25 -3.09 10.45
CA ALA A 147 -16.11 -2.61 9.09
C ALA A 147 -14.92 -3.26 8.38
N HIS A 148 -13.76 -3.36 9.05
CA HIS A 148 -12.57 -3.99 8.52
C HIS A 148 -12.80 -5.47 8.23
N ASN A 149 -13.30 -6.22 9.21
CA ASN A 149 -13.57 -7.66 9.08
C ASN A 149 -14.63 -7.94 8.00
N TYR A 150 -15.66 -7.09 7.89
CA TYR A 150 -16.66 -7.18 6.83
C TYR A 150 -16.05 -6.98 5.43
N ILE A 151 -15.23 -5.94 5.26
CA ILE A 151 -14.59 -5.62 3.98
C ILE A 151 -13.59 -6.70 3.59
N ARG A 152 -12.78 -7.17 4.55
CA ARG A 152 -11.74 -8.18 4.35
C ARG A 152 -12.29 -9.61 4.30
N ARG A 153 -13.57 -9.81 4.68
CA ARG A 153 -14.26 -11.13 4.74
C ARG A 153 -13.55 -12.13 5.65
N ASN A 154 -12.97 -11.65 6.74
CA ASN A 154 -12.28 -12.49 7.70
C ASN A 154 -12.45 -11.91 9.11
N PRO A 155 -12.97 -12.68 10.09
CA PRO A 155 -13.28 -12.19 11.44
C PRO A 155 -12.04 -11.86 12.28
N ARG A 156 -10.85 -12.31 11.87
CA ARG A 156 -9.58 -12.03 12.56
C ARG A 156 -8.73 -10.98 11.86
N SER A 157 -9.20 -10.42 10.75
CA SER A 157 -8.38 -9.52 9.92
C SER A 157 -8.02 -8.24 10.64
N PHE A 158 -8.95 -7.68 11.43
CA PHE A 158 -8.70 -6.46 12.21
C PHE A 158 -7.63 -6.69 13.28
N GLU A 159 -7.84 -7.71 14.14
CA GLU A 159 -6.89 -8.06 15.20
C GLU A 159 -5.47 -8.28 14.63
N LYS A 160 -5.36 -9.11 13.59
CA LYS A 160 -4.06 -9.44 12.98
C LYS A 160 -3.38 -8.25 12.31
N ALA A 161 -4.14 -7.40 11.60
CA ALA A 161 -3.59 -6.18 11.01
C ALA A 161 -3.14 -5.19 12.11
N LEU A 162 -3.88 -5.08 13.21
CA LEU A 162 -3.52 -4.24 14.34
C LEU A 162 -2.25 -4.74 15.05
N ASP A 163 -2.13 -6.06 15.27
CA ASP A 163 -0.90 -6.68 15.80
C ASP A 163 0.30 -6.42 14.89
N ALA A 164 0.11 -6.56 13.57
CA ALA A 164 1.15 -6.24 12.58
C ALA A 164 1.55 -4.76 12.63
N ILE A 165 0.60 -3.84 12.79
CA ILE A 165 0.87 -2.40 12.96
C ILE A 165 1.72 -2.18 14.23
N ARG A 166 1.37 -2.80 15.35
CA ARG A 166 2.11 -2.70 16.60
C ARG A 166 3.55 -3.21 16.50
N LEU A 167 3.79 -4.20 15.65
CA LEU A 167 5.16 -4.68 15.37
C LEU A 167 5.96 -3.64 14.59
N ILE A 168 5.41 -3.12 13.49
CA ILE A 168 6.17 -2.23 12.59
C ILE A 168 6.43 -0.85 13.19
N VAL A 169 5.52 -0.32 14.02
CA VAL A 169 5.71 1.00 14.67
C VAL A 169 6.87 1.01 15.67
N ARG A 170 7.26 -0.17 16.17
CA ARG A 170 8.36 -0.36 17.13
C ARG A 170 9.72 -0.60 16.46
N GLU A 171 9.75 -0.77 15.14
CA GLU A 171 10.98 -1.06 14.41
C GLU A 171 11.55 0.22 13.77
N PRO A 172 12.58 0.84 14.36
CA PRO A 172 13.08 2.14 13.92
C PRO A 172 13.82 2.11 12.58
N ARG A 173 14.23 0.92 12.12
CA ARG A 173 14.92 0.73 10.84
C ARG A 173 13.97 0.61 9.66
N LEU A 174 12.66 0.59 9.91
CA LEU A 174 11.64 0.34 8.91
C LEU A 174 10.86 1.62 8.59
N THR A 175 10.82 2.00 7.33
CA THR A 175 9.86 2.99 6.86
C THR A 175 8.51 2.31 6.70
N TYR A 176 7.46 2.88 7.28
CA TYR A 176 6.14 2.26 7.20
C TYR A 176 5.03 3.28 7.00
N ASP A 177 3.91 2.81 6.50
CA ASP A 177 2.65 3.52 6.58
C ASP A 177 1.46 2.55 6.72
N VAL A 178 0.36 3.10 7.19
CA VAL A 178 -0.94 2.42 7.21
C VAL A 178 -1.76 2.95 6.05
N ILE A 179 -2.34 2.04 5.27
CA ILE A 179 -3.17 2.38 4.11
C ILE A 179 -4.63 2.08 4.43
N THR A 180 -5.51 3.06 4.21
CA THR A 180 -6.95 2.92 4.40
C THR A 180 -7.70 3.23 3.11
N CYS A 181 -8.49 2.28 2.62
CA CYS A 181 -9.51 2.52 1.60
C CYS A 181 -10.79 3.01 2.28
N VAL A 182 -11.02 4.33 2.22
CA VAL A 182 -12.16 4.94 2.90
C VAL A 182 -13.48 4.59 2.21
N THR A 183 -14.43 4.09 3.00
CA THR A 183 -15.83 3.89 2.61
C THR A 183 -16.69 5.05 3.12
N SER A 184 -17.88 5.27 2.53
CA SER A 184 -18.77 6.35 2.97
C SER A 184 -19.16 6.30 4.45
N PRO A 185 -19.47 5.14 5.05
CA PRO A 185 -19.70 5.08 6.49
C PRO A 185 -18.47 5.49 7.31
N MET A 186 -17.27 5.22 6.78
CA MET A 186 -16.01 5.55 7.44
C MET A 186 -15.73 7.05 7.45
N VAL A 187 -16.23 7.81 6.45
CA VAL A 187 -16.00 9.27 6.36
C VAL A 187 -16.44 10.00 7.64
N ALA A 188 -17.57 9.61 8.20
CA ALA A 188 -18.10 10.22 9.43
C ALA A 188 -17.26 9.91 10.68
N ARG A 189 -16.43 8.87 10.62
CA ARG A 189 -15.61 8.37 11.73
C ARG A 189 -14.10 8.53 11.49
N LEU A 190 -13.69 9.28 10.47
CA LEU A 190 -12.27 9.45 10.14
C LEU A 190 -11.47 10.06 11.29
N GLU A 191 -12.05 11.01 12.01
CA GLU A 191 -11.36 11.64 13.15
C GLU A 191 -11.16 10.62 14.29
N GLU A 192 -12.19 9.85 14.63
CA GLU A 192 -12.11 8.79 15.64
C GLU A 192 -11.08 7.71 15.24
N PHE A 193 -11.04 7.35 13.94
CA PHE A 193 -10.07 6.38 13.44
C PHE A 193 -8.64 6.93 13.43
N LYS A 194 -8.46 8.21 13.16
CA LYS A 194 -7.16 8.89 13.30
C LYS A 194 -6.67 8.79 14.75
N GLU A 195 -7.54 9.04 15.73
CA GLU A 195 -7.17 8.93 17.15
C GLU A 195 -6.76 7.50 17.53
N LEU A 196 -7.44 6.48 16.99
CA LEU A 196 -7.02 5.09 17.14
C LEU A 196 -5.61 4.87 16.60
N LEU A 197 -5.32 5.33 15.38
CA LEU A 197 -4.00 5.16 14.76
C LEU A 197 -2.91 5.90 15.55
N ILE A 198 -3.19 7.10 16.05
CA ILE A 198 -2.27 7.86 16.91
C ILE A 198 -1.99 7.11 18.21
N ALA A 199 -3.03 6.55 18.86
CA ALA A 199 -2.88 5.77 20.09
C ALA A 199 -2.03 4.50 19.88
N GLU A 200 -2.09 3.89 18.71
CA GLU A 200 -1.24 2.76 18.32
C GLU A 200 0.17 3.18 17.84
N GLY A 201 0.49 4.47 17.87
CA GLY A 201 1.82 5.00 17.51
C GLY A 201 2.07 5.17 16.01
N VAL A 202 1.03 5.12 15.18
CA VAL A 202 1.15 5.30 13.73
C VAL A 202 1.50 6.75 13.41
N LYS A 203 2.59 6.96 12.67
CA LYS A 203 3.07 8.28 12.24
C LYS A 203 2.66 8.63 10.81
N TYR A 204 2.47 7.65 9.97
CA TYR A 204 2.19 7.83 8.54
C TYR A 204 0.92 7.06 8.18
N TRP A 205 -0.08 7.80 7.74
CA TRP A 205 -1.37 7.29 7.33
C TRP A 205 -1.71 7.78 5.94
N ARG A 206 -1.93 6.85 5.02
CA ARG A 206 -2.28 7.11 3.63
C ARG A 206 -3.74 6.74 3.38
N ILE A 207 -4.51 7.70 2.86
CA ILE A 207 -5.94 7.54 2.63
C ILE A 207 -6.21 7.42 1.13
N PHE A 208 -6.88 6.35 0.75
CA PHE A 208 -7.37 6.15 -0.61
C PHE A 208 -8.88 6.28 -0.65
N CYS A 209 -9.37 7.14 -1.56
CA CYS A 209 -10.78 7.21 -1.93
C CYS A 209 -10.96 6.47 -3.23
N ARG A 210 -11.65 5.32 -3.22
CA ARG A 210 -11.87 4.54 -4.41
C ARG A 210 -13.30 4.72 -4.92
N PRO A 211 -13.51 5.27 -6.13
CA PRO A 211 -14.81 5.24 -6.78
C PRO A 211 -15.06 3.82 -7.32
N GLY A 212 -15.94 3.07 -6.67
CA GLY A 212 -16.77 1.99 -7.17
C GLY A 212 -16.21 0.96 -8.15
N GLN A 213 -14.93 0.53 -8.03
CA GLN A 213 -14.38 -0.59 -8.80
C GLN A 213 -13.83 -1.65 -7.86
N GLY A 214 -14.26 -2.89 -7.99
CA GLY A 214 -13.81 -4.02 -7.19
C GLY A 214 -14.77 -5.19 -7.31
N ARG A 215 -14.47 -6.34 -6.67
CA ARG A 215 -15.38 -7.50 -6.52
C ARG A 215 -16.68 -7.15 -5.77
N SER A 216 -16.81 -5.92 -5.28
CA SER A 216 -18.04 -5.47 -4.64
C SER A 216 -19.17 -5.61 -5.65
N ASP A 217 -20.18 -6.39 -5.27
CA ASP A 217 -21.48 -6.33 -5.90
C ASP A 217 -21.79 -4.87 -6.21
N ALA A 218 -21.93 -4.56 -7.51
CA ALA A 218 -22.15 -3.21 -8.02
C ALA A 218 -23.33 -2.49 -7.34
N ARG A 219 -24.14 -3.19 -6.55
CA ARG A 219 -25.30 -2.72 -5.79
C ARG A 219 -24.96 -2.18 -4.40
N GLY A 220 -23.97 -2.71 -3.69
CA GLY A 220 -23.66 -2.29 -2.31
C GLY A 220 -22.77 -1.05 -2.23
N TYR A 221 -21.82 -0.88 -3.14
CA TYR A 221 -20.84 0.19 -3.08
C TYR A 221 -21.32 1.49 -3.77
N ARG A 222 -22.22 1.40 -4.78
CA ARG A 222 -22.77 2.56 -5.47
C ARG A 222 -23.66 3.47 -4.61
N ARG A 223 -24.15 2.99 -3.45
CA ARG A 223 -25.01 3.76 -2.55
C ARG A 223 -24.24 4.69 -1.61
N THR A 224 -22.91 4.71 -1.63
CA THR A 224 -22.13 5.28 -0.56
C THR A 224 -21.30 6.52 -0.92
N VAL A 225 -21.27 6.96 -2.18
CA VAL A 225 -20.69 8.26 -2.55
C VAL A 225 -21.81 9.20 -2.98
N PRO A 226 -22.08 10.31 -2.28
CA PRO A 226 -23.04 11.30 -2.76
C PRO A 226 -22.64 11.80 -4.15
N ARG A 227 -23.53 11.74 -5.12
CA ARG A 227 -23.35 12.43 -6.40
C ARG A 227 -23.30 13.93 -6.10
N GLY A 228 -22.11 14.52 -6.11
CA GLY A 228 -21.95 15.94 -5.85
C GLY A 228 -20.61 16.36 -5.24
N ALA A 229 -19.78 15.43 -4.74
CA ALA A 229 -18.40 15.75 -4.45
C ALA A 229 -17.64 15.77 -5.78
N GLY A 230 -17.50 16.97 -6.36
CA GLY A 230 -16.73 17.16 -7.58
C GLY A 230 -15.32 16.60 -7.43
N VAL A 231 -15.05 15.54 -8.12
CA VAL A 231 -13.68 15.09 -8.35
C VAL A 231 -13.08 16.18 -9.24
N HIS A 232 -12.28 17.04 -8.67
CA HIS A 232 -11.45 17.92 -9.47
C HIS A 232 -10.57 17.02 -10.35
N LYS A 233 -10.88 17.02 -11.63
CA LYS A 233 -9.97 16.58 -12.67
C LYS A 233 -8.72 17.47 -12.55
N ALA A 234 -7.70 16.99 -11.89
CA ALA A 234 -6.37 17.53 -11.97
C ALA A 234 -5.53 16.46 -12.66
N TYR A 235 -5.57 16.51 -14.00
CA TYR A 235 -4.40 16.26 -14.86
C TYR A 235 -4.78 16.74 -16.25
N PRO A 236 -3.99 17.68 -16.86
CA PRO A 236 -3.95 17.76 -18.29
C PRO A 236 -3.19 16.56 -18.83
#